data_e22110e6001876fb64b9f36ac916999c
#
_entry.id   e22110e6001876fb64b9f36ac916999c
#
_cell.length_a   1.000
_cell.length_b   1.000
_cell.length_c   1.000
_cell.angle_alpha   90.00
_cell.angle_beta   90.00
_cell.angle_gamma   90.00
#
_symmetry.space_group_name_H-M   'P 1'
#
loop_
_entity.id
_entity.type
_entity.pdbx_description
1 polymer ?
#
loop_
_entity_poly.entity_id
_entity_poly.type
_entity_poly.pdbx_seq_one_letter_code
_entity_poly.pdbx_strand_id
1 'polypeptide(L)'
;MAPVAYRANSRWSLAWLSPDGQKLLLTRVLRTFAYGYLAVVLALYLEQLGLDGFQIGLVLTGALAGSALMNIFWSIEADHFGRRRTVAIMAVLMALGGLAFALTDNFWTLLLGALTGTISVSNSEVGPFLTVEQAVLPQTAADERRTWLFSLYDMLGSFGGAAGALFAGIVGVFASLGLHGADMYRPLFVLYAAIGVLNLVVFMRLSDRVEMARVEGKRKFLGIHRSKATVAKLSVLFGMDAFAGGLVVQSLVAYWFHLRWGLSPEVLAVIFFAANVVAGLSFLGVGPLATRIGLLNTMVATHLPSNVLLMLVPLAPAAWLAVALYLLRLSTSQMDVPTRKSYSMAVVDADERTATAGITNTARTIASAFSPVLSGFAFGVAALGVPFFVAGGVKIAYDGLIYATFRKVRPPEEELRVQSRLTRQAAARP
;
A
#
# COMPACT_ATOMS: atom_id res chain seq x y z
N MET A 1 27.39 21.48 14.87
CA MET A 1 27.77 20.42 13.92
C MET A 1 27.71 21.00 12.51
N ALA A 2 28.84 20.99 11.79
CA ALA A 2 28.91 21.59 10.45
C ALA A 2 28.07 20.78 9.45
N PRO A 3 27.32 21.43 8.54
CA PRO A 3 26.59 20.73 7.49
C PRO A 3 27.60 20.08 6.54
N VAL A 4 27.38 18.76 6.30
CA VAL A 4 28.15 18.03 5.30
C VAL A 4 27.79 18.61 3.94
N ALA A 5 28.73 19.33 3.31
CA ALA A 5 28.56 19.87 1.97
C ALA A 5 28.49 18.71 0.95
N TYR A 6 27.32 18.31 0.57
CA TYR A 6 27.11 17.36 -0.52
C TYR A 6 27.35 18.06 -1.86
N ARG A 7 28.41 17.66 -2.57
CA ARG A 7 28.72 18.16 -3.91
C ARG A 7 27.57 17.88 -4.88
N ALA A 8 27.07 18.92 -5.50
CA ALA A 8 26.08 18.88 -6.57
C ALA A 8 26.71 18.35 -7.86
N ASN A 9 26.70 17.04 -8.09
CA ASN A 9 27.06 16.47 -9.41
C ASN A 9 25.93 15.56 -9.87
N SER A 10 25.38 15.91 -11.01
CA SER A 10 24.32 15.28 -11.83
C SER A 10 22.97 15.02 -11.13
N ARG A 11 21.85 15.31 -11.80
CA ARG A 11 20.48 15.09 -11.30
C ARG A 11 20.18 13.61 -10.98
N TRP A 12 21.00 12.67 -11.41
CA TRP A 12 20.83 11.22 -11.31
C TRP A 12 21.80 10.53 -10.34
N SER A 13 22.81 11.22 -9.78
CA SER A 13 23.70 10.62 -8.78
C SER A 13 23.02 10.64 -7.41
N LEU A 14 23.05 9.52 -6.67
CA LEU A 14 22.59 9.44 -5.28
C LEU A 14 23.62 10.04 -4.29
N ALA A 15 24.64 10.75 -4.77
CA ALA A 15 25.68 11.35 -3.95
C ALA A 15 25.18 12.42 -2.96
N TRP A 16 23.98 12.93 -3.17
CA TRP A 16 23.30 13.87 -2.27
C TRP A 16 22.62 13.17 -1.09
N LEU A 17 22.44 11.85 -1.15
CA LEU A 17 21.81 11.03 -0.13
C LEU A 17 22.88 10.41 0.76
N SER A 18 22.64 10.40 2.08
CA SER A 18 23.57 9.75 3.02
C SER A 18 23.69 8.24 2.71
N PRO A 19 24.77 7.58 3.16
CA PRO A 19 24.91 6.13 3.02
C PRO A 19 23.75 5.35 3.66
N ASP A 20 23.15 5.84 4.75
CA ASP A 20 22.00 5.23 5.38
C ASP A 20 20.73 5.39 4.52
N GLY A 21 20.54 6.57 3.91
CA GLY A 21 19.44 6.77 2.96
C GLY A 21 19.52 5.85 1.74
N GLN A 22 20.72 5.63 1.20
CA GLN A 22 20.95 4.68 0.09
C GLN A 22 20.59 3.24 0.50
N LYS A 23 20.97 2.82 1.72
CA LYS A 23 20.62 1.50 2.27
C LYS A 23 19.11 1.35 2.42
N LEU A 24 18.40 2.39 2.90
CA LEU A 24 16.95 2.38 3.04
C LEU A 24 16.24 2.29 1.66
N LEU A 25 16.74 2.98 0.63
CA LEU A 25 16.21 2.83 -0.73
C LEU A 25 16.43 1.42 -1.27
N LEU A 26 17.61 0.82 -1.04
CA LEU A 26 17.92 -0.55 -1.46
C LEU A 26 16.98 -1.56 -0.79
N THR A 27 16.83 -1.49 0.54
CA THR A 27 15.95 -2.39 1.29
C THR A 27 14.49 -2.22 0.86
N ARG A 28 14.07 -1.00 0.53
CA ARG A 28 12.74 -0.70 -0.03
C ARG A 28 12.50 -1.46 -1.33
N VAL A 29 13.42 -1.36 -2.29
CA VAL A 29 13.31 -2.03 -3.59
C VAL A 29 13.26 -3.55 -3.43
N LEU A 30 14.14 -4.12 -2.59
CA LEU A 30 14.18 -5.56 -2.34
C LEU A 30 12.85 -6.07 -1.75
N ARG A 31 12.30 -5.37 -0.76
CA ARG A 31 11.03 -5.77 -0.14
C ARG A 31 9.86 -5.62 -1.09
N THR A 32 9.76 -4.47 -1.78
CA THR A 32 8.63 -4.27 -2.70
C THR A 32 8.68 -5.22 -3.89
N PHE A 33 9.87 -5.60 -4.36
CA PHE A 33 10.04 -6.68 -5.33
C PHE A 33 9.46 -8.01 -4.77
N ALA A 34 9.81 -8.35 -3.52
CA ALA A 34 9.30 -9.55 -2.87
C ALA A 34 7.77 -9.50 -2.69
N TYR A 35 7.23 -8.37 -2.28
CA TYR A 35 5.77 -8.17 -2.15
C TYR A 35 5.05 -8.27 -3.50
N GLY A 36 5.68 -7.77 -4.57
CA GLY A 36 5.12 -7.81 -5.91
C GLY A 36 4.82 -9.22 -6.39
N TYR A 37 5.78 -10.15 -6.30
CA TYR A 37 5.55 -11.53 -6.72
C TYR A 37 4.65 -12.28 -5.74
N LEU A 38 4.78 -12.06 -4.42
CA LEU A 38 3.89 -12.69 -3.45
C LEU A 38 2.43 -12.30 -3.67
N ALA A 39 2.16 -11.03 -3.95
CA ALA A 39 0.80 -10.56 -4.21
C ALA A 39 0.13 -11.23 -5.42
N VAL A 40 0.91 -11.82 -6.34
CA VAL A 40 0.39 -12.61 -7.46
C VAL A 40 0.20 -14.08 -7.06
N VAL A 41 1.20 -14.68 -6.40
CA VAL A 41 1.24 -16.14 -6.24
C VAL A 41 0.67 -16.64 -4.92
N LEU A 42 0.53 -15.80 -3.89
CA LEU A 42 0.23 -16.26 -2.52
C LEU A 42 -1.08 -17.07 -2.44
N ALA A 43 -2.16 -16.56 -2.99
CA ALA A 43 -3.45 -17.26 -2.93
C ALA A 43 -3.45 -18.53 -3.80
N LEU A 44 -2.76 -18.50 -4.96
CA LEU A 44 -2.58 -19.68 -5.83
C LEU A 44 -1.76 -20.78 -5.12
N TYR A 45 -0.72 -20.39 -4.42
CA TYR A 45 0.08 -21.32 -3.61
C TYR A 45 -0.76 -22.00 -2.53
N LEU A 46 -1.55 -21.21 -1.78
CA LEU A 46 -2.42 -21.75 -0.72
C LEU A 46 -3.47 -22.70 -1.27
N GLU A 47 -4.02 -22.43 -2.46
CA GLU A 47 -4.90 -23.36 -3.17
C GLU A 47 -4.19 -24.67 -3.52
N GLN A 48 -2.95 -24.63 -4.02
CA GLN A 48 -2.16 -25.82 -4.34
C GLN A 48 -1.79 -26.65 -3.10
N LEU A 49 -1.83 -26.06 -1.90
CA LEU A 49 -1.73 -26.77 -0.62
C LEU A 49 -3.06 -27.44 -0.20
N GLY A 50 -4.13 -27.29 -1.00
CA GLY A 50 -5.44 -27.87 -0.72
C GLY A 50 -6.28 -27.03 0.26
N LEU A 51 -5.92 -25.80 0.54
CA LEU A 51 -6.72 -24.90 1.38
C LEU A 51 -7.96 -24.43 0.62
N ASP A 52 -9.09 -24.42 1.30
CA ASP A 52 -10.33 -23.87 0.73
C ASP A 52 -10.33 -22.34 0.71
N GLY A 53 -11.31 -21.75 0.01
CA GLY A 53 -11.39 -20.29 -0.15
C GLY A 53 -11.48 -19.54 1.18
N PHE A 54 -12.17 -20.11 2.19
CA PHE A 54 -12.28 -19.51 3.52
C PHE A 54 -10.93 -19.51 4.25
N GLN A 55 -10.19 -20.63 4.22
CA GLN A 55 -8.86 -20.76 4.80
C GLN A 55 -7.85 -19.82 4.13
N ILE A 56 -7.87 -19.71 2.79
CA ILE A 56 -7.09 -18.73 2.04
C ILE A 56 -7.41 -17.31 2.54
N GLY A 57 -8.69 -16.96 2.61
CA GLY A 57 -9.16 -15.67 3.13
C GLY A 57 -8.68 -15.40 4.56
N LEU A 58 -8.65 -16.41 5.44
CA LEU A 58 -8.12 -16.29 6.81
C LEU A 58 -6.61 -15.99 6.83
N VAL A 59 -5.81 -16.66 6.00
CA VAL A 59 -4.36 -16.40 5.91
C VAL A 59 -4.11 -14.97 5.41
N LEU A 60 -4.83 -14.53 4.38
CA LEU A 60 -4.71 -13.15 3.86
C LEU A 60 -5.19 -12.10 4.88
N THR A 61 -6.26 -12.40 5.62
CA THR A 61 -6.71 -11.58 6.77
C THR A 61 -5.64 -11.52 7.84
N GLY A 62 -5.03 -12.66 8.18
CA GLY A 62 -3.92 -12.75 9.13
C GLY A 62 -2.73 -11.87 8.74
N ALA A 63 -2.36 -11.84 7.46
CA ALA A 63 -1.30 -10.98 6.95
C ALA A 63 -1.63 -9.49 7.11
N LEU A 64 -2.85 -9.06 6.77
CA LEU A 64 -3.26 -7.66 6.94
C LEU A 64 -3.43 -7.30 8.42
N ALA A 65 -4.04 -8.16 9.23
CA ALA A 65 -4.22 -7.95 10.66
C ALA A 65 -2.86 -7.89 11.39
N GLY A 66 -1.96 -8.80 11.07
CA GLY A 66 -0.59 -8.80 11.59
C GLY A 66 0.14 -7.52 11.22
N SER A 67 0.05 -7.09 9.97
CA SER A 67 0.63 -5.81 9.51
C SER A 67 0.04 -4.62 10.26
N ALA A 68 -1.29 -4.61 10.50
CA ALA A 68 -1.97 -3.58 11.28
C ALA A 68 -1.46 -3.52 12.72
N LEU A 69 -1.43 -4.67 13.39
CA LEU A 69 -0.99 -4.77 14.79
C LEU A 69 0.48 -4.36 14.95
N MET A 70 1.35 -4.84 14.05
CA MET A 70 2.77 -4.47 14.06
C MET A 70 2.99 -2.98 13.76
N ASN A 71 2.20 -2.38 12.85
CA ASN A 71 2.25 -0.94 12.62
C ASN A 71 1.89 -0.14 13.87
N ILE A 72 0.79 -0.49 14.54
CA ILE A 72 0.37 0.18 15.77
C ILE A 72 1.43 0.01 16.87
N PHE A 73 1.89 -1.22 17.10
CA PHE A 73 2.88 -1.52 18.12
C PHE A 73 4.19 -0.73 17.89
N TRP A 74 4.77 -0.83 16.69
CA TRP A 74 6.03 -0.17 16.39
C TRP A 74 5.92 1.35 16.20
N SER A 75 4.74 1.88 15.90
CA SER A 75 4.55 3.35 15.89
C SER A 75 4.69 3.96 17.29
N ILE A 76 4.49 3.16 18.33
CA ILE A 76 4.61 3.55 19.73
C ILE A 76 6.01 3.22 20.27
N GLU A 77 6.48 2.01 20.01
CA GLU A 77 7.65 1.43 20.67
C GLU A 77 8.96 1.59 19.91
N ALA A 78 8.95 1.88 18.59
CA ALA A 78 10.18 1.90 17.78
C ALA A 78 11.22 2.94 18.26
N ASP A 79 10.78 4.10 18.75
CA ASP A 79 11.66 5.14 19.27
C ASP A 79 12.27 4.77 20.64
N HIS A 80 11.57 3.95 21.45
CA HIS A 80 12.06 3.46 22.76
C HIS A 80 13.00 2.28 22.60
N PHE A 81 12.66 1.36 21.70
CA PHE A 81 13.41 0.13 21.47
C PHE A 81 14.65 0.34 20.60
N GLY A 82 14.64 1.38 19.79
CA GLY A 82 15.65 1.72 18.80
C GLY A 82 15.20 1.38 17.38
N ARG A 83 15.28 2.36 16.49
CA ARG A 83 14.80 2.25 15.10
C ARG A 83 15.53 1.17 14.31
N ARG A 84 16.87 1.08 14.45
CA ARG A 84 17.71 0.06 13.81
C ARG A 84 17.32 -1.35 14.29
N ARG A 85 17.12 -1.52 15.58
CA ARG A 85 16.70 -2.81 16.17
C ARG A 85 15.32 -3.21 15.68
N THR A 86 14.40 -2.27 15.61
CA THR A 86 13.03 -2.51 15.11
C THR A 86 13.03 -3.05 13.69
N VAL A 87 13.71 -2.38 12.75
CA VAL A 87 13.74 -2.87 11.35
C VAL A 87 14.52 -4.19 11.22
N ALA A 88 15.52 -4.44 12.06
CA ALA A 88 16.23 -5.71 12.11
C ALA A 88 15.31 -6.85 12.57
N ILE A 89 14.51 -6.67 13.63
CA ILE A 89 13.52 -7.63 14.09
C ILE A 89 12.49 -7.92 12.99
N MET A 90 12.00 -6.87 12.32
CA MET A 90 11.06 -7.04 11.22
C MET A 90 11.66 -7.85 10.06
N ALA A 91 12.94 -7.65 9.76
CA ALA A 91 13.65 -8.43 8.76
C ALA A 91 13.80 -9.91 9.15
N VAL A 92 14.04 -10.20 10.44
CA VAL A 92 14.03 -11.57 10.98
C VAL A 92 12.63 -12.19 10.85
N LEU A 93 11.57 -11.46 11.24
CA LEU A 93 10.19 -11.95 11.08
C LEU A 93 9.83 -12.18 9.61
N MET A 94 10.34 -11.34 8.70
CA MET A 94 10.19 -11.53 7.25
C MET A 94 10.86 -12.85 6.81
N ALA A 95 12.07 -13.13 7.26
CA ALA A 95 12.79 -14.36 6.93
C ALA A 95 12.07 -15.58 7.50
N LEU A 96 11.65 -15.54 8.77
CA LEU A 96 10.92 -16.65 9.43
C LEU A 96 9.56 -16.89 8.78
N GLY A 97 8.82 -15.82 8.44
CA GLY A 97 7.56 -15.91 7.70
C GLY A 97 7.75 -16.59 6.34
N GLY A 98 8.78 -16.19 5.58
CA GLY A 98 9.11 -16.84 4.30
C GLY A 98 9.46 -18.31 4.46
N LEU A 99 10.27 -18.66 5.46
CA LEU A 99 10.61 -20.06 5.76
C LEU A 99 9.39 -20.89 6.18
N ALA A 100 8.49 -20.31 6.98
CA ALA A 100 7.24 -20.98 7.36
C ALA A 100 6.44 -21.37 6.11
N PHE A 101 6.26 -20.45 5.17
CA PHE A 101 5.56 -20.73 3.92
C PHE A 101 6.33 -21.68 2.98
N ALA A 102 7.66 -21.68 3.01
CA ALA A 102 8.47 -22.57 2.18
C ALA A 102 8.47 -24.03 2.66
N LEU A 103 8.39 -24.26 3.97
CA LEU A 103 8.74 -25.55 4.60
C LEU A 103 7.54 -26.30 5.19
N THR A 104 6.34 -25.71 5.23
CA THR A 104 5.18 -26.37 5.86
C THR A 104 3.91 -26.22 5.04
N ASP A 105 3.05 -27.24 5.14
CA ASP A 105 1.69 -27.24 4.59
C ASP A 105 0.64 -27.07 5.69
N ASN A 106 1.08 -26.94 6.94
CA ASN A 106 0.17 -26.83 8.08
C ASN A 106 -0.49 -25.45 8.12
N PHE A 107 -1.81 -25.41 8.03
CA PHE A 107 -2.62 -24.20 8.04
C PHE A 107 -2.28 -23.25 9.20
N TRP A 108 -2.15 -23.77 10.42
CA TRP A 108 -1.91 -22.94 11.60
C TRP A 108 -0.53 -22.28 11.57
N THR A 109 0.48 -23.00 11.07
CA THR A 109 1.83 -22.45 10.91
C THR A 109 1.86 -21.37 9.83
N LEU A 110 1.15 -21.58 8.71
CA LEU A 110 1.00 -20.57 7.66
C LEU A 110 0.26 -19.32 8.18
N LEU A 111 -0.81 -19.51 8.96
CA LEU A 111 -1.54 -18.41 9.58
C LEU A 111 -0.66 -17.64 10.58
N LEU A 112 0.12 -18.32 11.41
CA LEU A 112 1.08 -17.66 12.32
C LEU A 112 2.17 -16.91 11.54
N GLY A 113 2.70 -17.51 10.46
CA GLY A 113 3.63 -16.83 9.56
C GLY A 113 3.03 -15.55 8.93
N ALA A 114 1.79 -15.60 8.52
CA ALA A 114 1.07 -14.44 8.00
C ALA A 114 0.86 -13.36 9.08
N LEU A 115 0.51 -13.74 10.32
CA LEU A 115 0.32 -12.83 11.45
C LEU A 115 1.59 -12.09 11.87
N THR A 116 2.78 -12.47 11.41
CA THR A 116 4.01 -11.67 11.60
C THR A 116 3.88 -10.27 11.00
N GLY A 117 2.90 -10.04 10.11
CA GLY A 117 2.64 -8.77 9.46
C GLY A 117 3.68 -8.36 8.43
N THR A 118 4.54 -9.27 8.02
CA THR A 118 5.58 -9.05 7.02
C THR A 118 5.20 -9.60 5.64
N ILE A 119 4.31 -10.59 5.57
CA ILE A 119 3.76 -11.13 4.31
C ILE A 119 2.81 -10.11 3.69
N SER A 120 3.03 -9.76 2.43
CA SER A 120 2.18 -8.79 1.72
C SER A 120 1.20 -9.48 0.78
N VAL A 121 -0.06 -9.07 0.89
CA VAL A 121 -1.18 -9.51 0.02
C VAL A 121 -1.47 -8.52 -1.10
N SER A 122 -0.76 -7.40 -1.10
CA SER A 122 -0.85 -6.33 -2.10
C SER A 122 0.53 -5.85 -2.49
N ASN A 123 0.65 -5.22 -3.64
CA ASN A 123 1.93 -4.66 -4.10
C ASN A 123 2.38 -3.41 -3.30
N SER A 124 1.54 -2.91 -2.41
CA SER A 124 1.87 -1.75 -1.58
C SER A 124 2.49 -2.21 -0.27
N GLU A 125 3.53 -1.52 0.17
CA GLU A 125 4.08 -1.72 1.50
C GLU A 125 3.13 -1.11 2.53
N VAL A 126 2.48 -1.99 3.27
CA VAL A 126 1.71 -1.66 4.45
C VAL A 126 2.39 -2.43 5.57
N GLY A 127 3.13 -1.75 6.43
CA GLY A 127 3.81 -2.49 7.47
C GLY A 127 4.76 -1.63 8.30
N PRO A 128 5.34 -2.19 9.37
CA PRO A 128 6.18 -1.47 10.32
C PRO A 128 7.48 -0.92 9.71
N PHE A 129 7.98 -1.51 8.64
CA PHE A 129 9.13 -0.96 7.90
C PHE A 129 8.84 0.45 7.43
N LEU A 130 7.68 0.68 6.80
CA LEU A 130 7.27 1.98 6.28
C LEU A 130 7.26 3.05 7.38
N THR A 131 6.73 2.72 8.55
CA THR A 131 6.63 3.63 9.71
C THR A 131 8.01 4.10 10.17
N VAL A 132 8.95 3.18 10.32
CA VAL A 132 10.31 3.50 10.78
C VAL A 132 11.10 4.22 9.69
N GLU A 133 11.03 3.74 8.45
CA GLU A 133 11.77 4.33 7.33
C GLU A 133 11.30 5.76 7.03
N GLN A 134 9.99 6.04 7.05
CA GLN A 134 9.47 7.40 6.87
C GLN A 134 9.91 8.36 7.98
N ALA A 135 10.19 7.86 9.17
CA ALA A 135 10.72 8.67 10.27
C ALA A 135 12.24 8.94 10.12
N VAL A 136 12.98 8.04 9.48
CA VAL A 136 14.44 8.14 9.29
C VAL A 136 14.81 8.90 8.01
N LEU A 137 14.09 8.64 6.90
CA LEU A 137 14.38 9.21 5.57
C LEU A 137 14.63 10.72 5.56
N PRO A 138 13.81 11.58 6.22
CA PRO A 138 14.04 13.03 6.22
C PRO A 138 15.41 13.46 6.76
N GLN A 139 16.03 12.62 7.60
CA GLN A 139 17.33 12.90 8.22
C GLN A 139 18.52 12.52 7.30
N THR A 140 18.25 11.86 6.18
CA THR A 140 19.26 11.31 5.28
C THR A 140 19.59 12.24 4.12
N ALA A 141 18.86 13.34 3.95
CA ALA A 141 19.05 14.34 2.90
C ALA A 141 18.82 15.76 3.44
N ALA A 142 19.26 16.76 2.69
CA ALA A 142 18.96 18.16 2.98
C ALA A 142 17.46 18.45 2.83
N ASP A 143 16.94 19.40 3.62
CA ASP A 143 15.52 19.72 3.71
C ASP A 143 14.90 20.10 2.35
N GLU A 144 15.65 20.80 1.49
CA GLU A 144 15.22 21.22 0.16
C GLU A 144 14.94 20.01 -0.78
N ARG A 145 15.55 18.86 -0.49
CA ARG A 145 15.40 17.63 -1.28
C ARG A 145 14.44 16.63 -0.66
N ARG A 146 13.83 16.92 0.47
CA ARG A 146 12.94 16.01 1.20
C ARG A 146 11.78 15.52 0.33
N THR A 147 11.10 16.42 -0.37
CA THR A 147 9.99 16.04 -1.27
C THR A 147 10.46 15.13 -2.40
N TRP A 148 11.62 15.42 -3.00
CA TRP A 148 12.21 14.57 -4.03
C TRP A 148 12.58 13.19 -3.49
N LEU A 149 13.14 13.12 -2.27
CA LEU A 149 13.49 11.85 -1.62
C LEU A 149 12.26 10.95 -1.42
N PHE A 150 11.15 11.49 -0.91
CA PHE A 150 9.92 10.71 -0.77
C PHE A 150 9.35 10.27 -2.11
N SER A 151 9.39 11.14 -3.13
CA SER A 151 8.96 10.77 -4.48
C SER A 151 9.81 9.65 -5.06
N LEU A 152 11.13 9.71 -4.87
CA LEU A 152 12.07 8.66 -5.30
C LEU A 152 11.80 7.34 -4.55
N TYR A 153 11.57 7.39 -3.24
CA TYR A 153 11.24 6.25 -2.40
C TYR A 153 9.96 5.55 -2.86
N ASP A 154 8.89 6.29 -3.15
CA ASP A 154 7.63 5.73 -3.61
C ASP A 154 7.72 5.23 -5.05
N MET A 155 8.44 5.93 -5.91
CA MET A 155 8.70 5.50 -7.30
C MET A 155 9.49 4.19 -7.35
N LEU A 156 10.58 4.09 -6.60
CA LEU A 156 11.39 2.87 -6.52
C LEU A 156 10.59 1.70 -5.93
N GLY A 157 9.74 1.96 -4.94
CA GLY A 157 8.82 0.99 -4.38
C GLY A 157 7.83 0.46 -5.43
N SER A 158 7.23 1.35 -6.21
CA SER A 158 6.27 0.99 -7.26
C SER A 158 6.91 0.17 -8.37
N PHE A 159 8.09 0.58 -8.85
CA PHE A 159 8.81 -0.18 -9.88
C PHE A 159 9.35 -1.51 -9.34
N GLY A 160 9.83 -1.55 -8.10
CA GLY A 160 10.23 -2.79 -7.45
C GLY A 160 9.08 -3.79 -7.41
N GLY A 161 7.91 -3.33 -6.99
CA GLY A 161 6.72 -4.16 -6.95
C GLY A 161 6.21 -4.60 -8.32
N ALA A 162 6.26 -3.73 -9.34
CA ALA A 162 5.92 -4.09 -10.70
C ALA A 162 6.88 -5.18 -11.23
N ALA A 163 8.19 -5.00 -11.04
CA ALA A 163 9.18 -6.00 -11.42
C ALA A 163 8.96 -7.33 -10.68
N GLY A 164 8.63 -7.28 -9.38
CA GLY A 164 8.26 -8.46 -8.61
C GLY A 164 7.03 -9.17 -9.16
N ALA A 165 5.97 -8.44 -9.50
CA ALA A 165 4.77 -9.02 -10.09
C ALA A 165 5.09 -9.74 -11.41
N LEU A 166 5.94 -9.15 -12.26
CA LEU A 166 6.38 -9.81 -13.49
C LEU A 166 7.23 -11.05 -13.20
N PHE A 167 8.10 -10.99 -12.18
CA PHE A 167 8.94 -12.11 -11.76
C PHE A 167 8.11 -13.31 -11.26
N ALA A 168 6.88 -13.11 -10.80
CA ALA A 168 5.97 -14.20 -10.42
C ALA A 168 5.79 -15.23 -11.55
N GLY A 169 5.95 -14.84 -12.82
CA GLY A 169 5.90 -15.73 -13.96
C GLY A 169 6.99 -16.80 -14.02
N ILE A 170 8.05 -16.69 -13.20
CA ILE A 170 9.10 -17.72 -13.08
C ILE A 170 8.54 -19.07 -12.61
N VAL A 171 7.36 -19.11 -12.00
CA VAL A 171 6.67 -20.34 -11.62
C VAL A 171 6.51 -21.28 -12.81
N GLY A 172 6.24 -20.78 -14.01
CA GLY A 172 6.18 -21.59 -15.23
C GLY A 172 7.52 -22.24 -15.60
N VAL A 173 8.65 -21.56 -15.31
CA VAL A 173 9.98 -22.16 -15.48
C VAL A 173 10.17 -23.30 -14.48
N PHE A 174 9.76 -23.13 -13.22
CA PHE A 174 9.85 -24.20 -12.22
C PHE A 174 8.96 -25.39 -12.60
N ALA A 175 7.77 -25.17 -13.14
CA ALA A 175 6.92 -26.21 -13.68
C ALA A 175 7.60 -26.97 -14.83
N SER A 176 8.28 -26.27 -15.75
CA SER A 176 9.03 -26.90 -16.86
C SER A 176 10.26 -27.70 -16.39
N LEU A 177 10.79 -27.37 -15.22
CA LEU A 177 11.88 -28.13 -14.55
C LEU A 177 11.37 -29.34 -13.77
N GLY A 178 10.06 -29.66 -13.82
CA GLY A 178 9.45 -30.83 -13.19
C GLY A 178 8.94 -30.59 -11.76
N LEU A 179 8.88 -29.36 -11.27
CA LEU A 179 8.20 -29.05 -10.01
C LEU A 179 6.69 -28.94 -10.26
N HIS A 180 5.88 -29.55 -9.38
CA HIS A 180 4.43 -29.60 -9.55
C HIS A 180 3.69 -29.16 -8.28
N GLY A 181 2.44 -28.75 -8.42
CA GLY A 181 1.60 -28.34 -7.31
C GLY A 181 2.22 -27.19 -6.49
N ALA A 182 2.23 -27.34 -5.17
CA ALA A 182 2.79 -26.34 -4.26
C ALA A 182 4.31 -26.16 -4.43
N ASP A 183 5.04 -27.19 -4.83
CA ASP A 183 6.51 -27.16 -4.89
C ASP A 183 7.04 -26.17 -5.93
N MET A 184 6.28 -25.87 -6.99
CA MET A 184 6.69 -24.86 -7.96
C MET A 184 6.68 -23.42 -7.40
N TYR A 185 5.99 -23.18 -6.28
CA TYR A 185 5.93 -21.86 -5.62
C TYR A 185 6.94 -21.72 -4.48
N ARG A 186 7.35 -22.82 -3.83
CA ARG A 186 8.23 -22.79 -2.66
C ARG A 186 9.55 -22.04 -2.86
N PRO A 187 10.22 -22.11 -4.04
CA PRO A 187 11.43 -21.32 -4.29
C PRO A 187 11.22 -19.82 -4.12
N LEU A 188 10.02 -19.29 -4.41
CA LEU A 188 9.68 -17.86 -4.21
C LEU A 188 9.63 -17.49 -2.73
N PHE A 189 9.14 -18.39 -1.87
CA PHE A 189 9.14 -18.17 -0.42
C PHE A 189 10.53 -18.30 0.19
N VAL A 190 11.38 -19.18 -0.35
CA VAL A 190 12.81 -19.25 0.00
C VAL A 190 13.51 -17.95 -0.40
N LEU A 191 13.26 -17.45 -1.62
CA LEU A 191 13.77 -16.15 -2.06
C LEU A 191 13.28 -14.99 -1.16
N TYR A 192 12.01 -15.04 -0.75
CA TYR A 192 11.46 -14.07 0.20
C TYR A 192 12.22 -14.09 1.53
N ALA A 193 12.48 -15.27 2.07
CA ALA A 193 13.27 -15.44 3.30
C ALA A 193 14.71 -14.93 3.11
N ALA A 194 15.34 -15.24 1.98
CA ALA A 194 16.68 -14.75 1.64
C ALA A 194 16.74 -13.22 1.53
N ILE A 195 15.72 -12.59 0.94
CA ILE A 195 15.56 -11.13 0.92
C ILE A 195 15.41 -10.60 2.35
N GLY A 196 14.67 -11.29 3.22
CA GLY A 196 14.56 -10.96 4.64
C GLY A 196 15.93 -10.93 5.34
N VAL A 197 16.74 -11.97 5.12
CA VAL A 197 18.13 -12.05 5.65
C VAL A 197 19.01 -10.95 5.06
N LEU A 198 18.90 -10.67 3.76
CA LEU A 198 19.66 -9.60 3.12
C LEU A 198 19.28 -8.22 3.70
N ASN A 199 18.00 -7.97 3.90
CA ASN A 199 17.52 -6.75 4.58
C ASN A 199 18.07 -6.65 6.00
N LEU A 200 18.08 -7.76 6.77
CA LEU A 200 18.69 -7.79 8.11
C LEU A 200 20.15 -7.35 8.06
N VAL A 201 20.95 -7.91 7.15
CA VAL A 201 22.38 -7.56 7.00
C VAL A 201 22.56 -6.08 6.67
N VAL A 202 21.71 -5.52 5.79
CA VAL A 202 21.76 -4.10 5.43
C VAL A 202 21.34 -3.22 6.61
N PHE A 203 20.28 -3.58 7.34
CA PHE A 203 19.82 -2.81 8.51
C PHE A 203 20.83 -2.84 9.66
N MET A 204 21.52 -3.95 9.87
CA MET A 204 22.60 -4.01 10.86
C MET A 204 23.79 -3.07 10.54
N ARG A 205 23.95 -2.67 9.29
CA ARG A 205 24.97 -1.72 8.83
C ARG A 205 24.51 -0.26 8.84
N LEU A 206 23.30 0.03 9.32
CA LEU A 206 22.84 1.41 9.55
C LEU A 206 23.68 2.04 10.66
N SER A 207 24.02 3.31 10.51
CA SER A 207 24.75 4.05 11.52
C SER A 207 23.86 4.44 12.71
N ASP A 208 24.46 4.78 13.84
CA ASP A 208 23.73 5.26 15.02
C ASP A 208 23.01 6.60 14.78
N ARG A 209 23.27 7.28 13.65
CA ARG A 209 22.57 8.52 13.25
C ARG A 209 21.08 8.31 12.93
N VAL A 210 20.64 7.07 12.65
CA VAL A 210 19.25 6.76 12.43
C VAL A 210 18.43 6.72 13.73
N GLU A 211 19.12 6.57 14.87
CA GLU A 211 18.48 6.62 16.19
C GLU A 211 18.15 8.08 16.55
N MET A 212 16.96 8.28 17.12
CA MET A 212 16.63 9.58 17.69
C MET A 212 17.36 9.78 19.02
N ALA A 213 17.88 10.99 19.25
CA ALA A 213 18.14 11.42 20.61
C ALA A 213 16.84 11.29 21.43
N ARG A 214 16.88 10.57 22.56
CA ARG A 214 15.70 10.39 23.43
C ARG A 214 15.11 11.77 23.74
N VAL A 215 13.95 12.06 23.14
CA VAL A 215 13.19 13.24 23.50
C VAL A 215 12.36 12.85 24.74
N GLU A 216 12.82 13.26 25.90
CA GLU A 216 12.05 13.20 27.14
C GLU A 216 10.88 14.18 27.06
N GLY A 217 9.72 13.69 26.66
CA GLY A 217 8.48 14.46 26.62
C GLY A 217 7.27 13.55 26.60
N LYS A 218 6.30 13.79 27.47
CA LYS A 218 5.01 13.07 27.47
C LYS A 218 4.32 13.32 26.11
N ARG A 219 4.32 12.31 25.21
CA ARG A 219 3.45 12.34 24.02
C ARG A 219 2.00 12.45 24.50
N LYS A 220 1.31 13.51 24.10
CA LYS A 220 -0.14 13.63 24.29
C LYS A 220 -0.80 12.53 23.46
N PHE A 221 -1.31 11.51 24.13
CA PHE A 221 -2.12 10.46 23.50
C PHE A 221 -3.30 11.11 22.78
N LEU A 222 -3.45 10.83 21.48
CA LEU A 222 -4.51 11.39 20.63
C LEU A 222 -4.52 12.90 20.38
N GLY A 223 -3.55 13.69 20.61
CA GLY A 223 -3.34 15.11 20.26
C GLY A 223 -4.39 15.90 19.46
N ILE A 224 -5.68 15.50 19.50
CA ILE A 224 -6.80 16.11 18.78
C ILE A 224 -7.72 16.75 19.80
N HIS A 225 -7.94 18.06 19.64
CA HIS A 225 -8.78 18.83 20.56
C HIS A 225 -9.87 19.63 19.82
N ARG A 226 -9.60 20.19 18.64
CA ARG A 226 -10.55 21.00 17.88
C ARG A 226 -11.23 20.21 16.77
N SER A 227 -10.50 19.38 16.02
CA SER A 227 -11.00 18.68 14.83
C SER A 227 -11.61 17.31 15.12
N LYS A 228 -12.00 16.98 16.37
CA LYS A 228 -12.48 15.64 16.79
C LYS A 228 -13.57 15.08 15.88
N ALA A 229 -14.60 15.89 15.59
CA ALA A 229 -15.73 15.46 14.77
C ALA A 229 -15.32 15.23 13.29
N THR A 230 -14.43 16.07 12.76
CA THR A 230 -13.89 15.94 11.40
C THR A 230 -13.05 14.67 11.29
N VAL A 231 -12.14 14.44 12.23
CA VAL A 231 -11.28 13.25 12.25
C VAL A 231 -12.08 11.97 12.42
N ALA A 232 -13.10 11.97 13.29
CA ALA A 232 -14.00 10.81 13.45
C ALA A 232 -14.74 10.49 12.14
N LYS A 233 -15.33 11.50 11.48
CA LYS A 233 -16.01 11.32 10.17
C LYS A 233 -15.05 10.80 9.11
N LEU A 234 -13.86 11.39 8.98
CA LEU A 234 -12.84 10.94 8.04
C LEU A 234 -12.39 9.50 8.33
N SER A 235 -12.21 9.14 9.60
CA SER A 235 -11.81 7.78 10.00
C SER A 235 -12.85 6.73 9.61
N VAL A 236 -14.13 7.00 9.82
CA VAL A 236 -15.22 6.10 9.43
C VAL A 236 -15.27 5.98 7.90
N LEU A 237 -15.26 7.09 7.17
CA LEU A 237 -15.36 7.10 5.72
C LEU A 237 -14.14 6.42 5.07
N PHE A 238 -12.93 6.74 5.53
CA PHE A 238 -11.70 6.10 5.02
C PHE A 238 -11.63 4.62 5.43
N GLY A 239 -12.21 4.25 6.57
CA GLY A 239 -12.37 2.85 6.98
C GLY A 239 -13.29 2.09 6.01
N MET A 240 -14.42 2.68 5.60
CA MET A 240 -15.32 2.09 4.60
C MET A 240 -14.61 1.83 3.27
N ASP A 241 -13.87 2.82 2.75
CA ASP A 241 -13.08 2.67 1.54
C ASP A 241 -12.02 1.56 1.67
N ALA A 242 -11.30 1.53 2.80
CA ALA A 242 -10.26 0.54 3.06
C ALA A 242 -10.84 -0.88 3.23
N PHE A 243 -11.98 -1.03 3.91
CA PHE A 243 -12.71 -2.29 4.00
C PHE A 243 -13.06 -2.81 2.61
N ALA A 244 -13.66 -1.98 1.77
CA ALA A 244 -13.99 -2.33 0.41
C ALA A 244 -12.75 -2.68 -0.43
N GLY A 245 -11.63 -1.95 -0.24
CA GLY A 245 -10.34 -2.27 -0.87
C GLY A 245 -9.78 -3.63 -0.44
N GLY A 246 -9.97 -4.01 0.82
CA GLY A 246 -9.55 -5.29 1.35
C GLY A 246 -10.28 -6.50 0.74
N LEU A 247 -11.55 -6.31 0.26
CA LEU A 247 -12.29 -7.36 -0.45
C LEU A 247 -11.66 -7.73 -1.80
N VAL A 248 -10.91 -6.81 -2.41
CA VAL A 248 -10.33 -6.95 -3.75
C VAL A 248 -8.83 -6.64 -3.75
N VAL A 249 -8.11 -7.10 -2.70
CA VAL A 249 -6.64 -7.03 -2.68
C VAL A 249 -6.04 -7.83 -3.84
N GLN A 250 -4.84 -7.47 -4.26
CA GLN A 250 -4.22 -8.03 -5.46
C GLN A 250 -4.19 -9.57 -5.46
N SER A 251 -3.84 -10.21 -4.34
CA SER A 251 -3.83 -11.69 -4.24
C SER A 251 -5.21 -12.30 -4.49
N LEU A 252 -6.28 -11.69 -3.98
CA LEU A 252 -7.65 -12.17 -4.22
C LEU A 252 -8.10 -11.95 -5.66
N VAL A 253 -7.71 -10.83 -6.27
CA VAL A 253 -8.03 -10.58 -7.68
C VAL A 253 -7.25 -11.53 -8.58
N ALA A 254 -5.98 -11.83 -8.29
CA ALA A 254 -5.20 -12.84 -9.00
C ALA A 254 -5.86 -14.23 -8.88
N TYR A 255 -6.25 -14.60 -7.68
CA TYR A 255 -6.96 -15.85 -7.41
C TYR A 255 -8.31 -15.91 -8.14
N TRP A 256 -9.08 -14.82 -8.15
CA TRP A 256 -10.34 -14.72 -8.88
C TRP A 256 -10.16 -14.92 -10.40
N PHE A 257 -9.14 -14.30 -11.01
CA PHE A 257 -8.82 -14.51 -12.42
C PHE A 257 -8.48 -15.98 -12.71
N HIS A 258 -7.75 -16.63 -11.80
CA HIS A 258 -7.45 -18.06 -11.90
C HIS A 258 -8.71 -18.91 -11.80
N LEU A 259 -9.53 -18.73 -10.77
CA LEU A 259 -10.77 -19.48 -10.57
C LEU A 259 -11.78 -19.29 -11.72
N ARG A 260 -11.90 -18.09 -12.25
CA ARG A 260 -12.92 -17.74 -13.25
C ARG A 260 -12.56 -18.18 -14.66
N TRP A 261 -11.30 -18.10 -15.04
CA TRP A 261 -10.80 -18.35 -16.41
C TRP A 261 -9.59 -19.26 -16.49
N GLY A 262 -9.13 -19.85 -15.40
CA GLY A 262 -7.97 -20.75 -15.40
C GLY A 262 -6.65 -20.05 -15.82
N LEU A 263 -6.53 -18.72 -15.59
CA LEU A 263 -5.32 -18.01 -15.99
C LEU A 263 -4.12 -18.53 -15.21
N SER A 264 -3.05 -18.83 -15.94
CA SER A 264 -1.81 -19.33 -15.35
C SER A 264 -1.03 -18.21 -14.62
N PRO A 265 -0.12 -18.56 -13.69
CA PRO A 265 0.71 -17.59 -12.98
C PRO A 265 1.48 -16.65 -13.89
N GLU A 266 1.95 -17.13 -15.07
CA GLU A 266 2.69 -16.35 -16.06
C GLU A 266 1.82 -15.23 -16.65
N VAL A 267 0.58 -15.57 -17.02
CA VAL A 267 -0.39 -14.60 -17.55
C VAL A 267 -0.74 -13.58 -16.48
N LEU A 268 -0.99 -14.03 -15.25
CA LEU A 268 -1.27 -13.16 -14.12
C LEU A 268 -0.09 -12.23 -13.81
N ALA A 269 1.14 -12.71 -13.92
CA ALA A 269 2.34 -11.90 -13.74
C ALA A 269 2.37 -10.70 -14.71
N VAL A 270 2.07 -10.93 -15.98
CA VAL A 270 2.00 -9.86 -17.01
C VAL A 270 0.85 -8.90 -16.72
N ILE A 271 -0.32 -9.41 -16.37
CA ILE A 271 -1.50 -8.58 -16.03
C ILE A 271 -1.17 -7.65 -14.86
N PHE A 272 -0.61 -8.18 -13.78
CA PHE A 272 -0.33 -7.39 -12.58
C PHE A 272 0.91 -6.49 -12.74
N PHE A 273 1.87 -6.86 -13.57
CA PHE A 273 2.90 -5.92 -14.01
C PHE A 273 2.29 -4.70 -14.70
N ALA A 274 1.46 -4.94 -15.74
CA ALA A 274 0.77 -3.86 -16.45
C ALA A 274 -0.13 -3.02 -15.50
N ALA A 275 -0.85 -3.68 -14.59
CA ALA A 275 -1.69 -3.07 -13.58
C ALA A 275 -0.90 -2.09 -12.68
N ASN A 276 0.25 -2.52 -12.18
CA ASN A 276 1.10 -1.70 -11.32
C ASN A 276 1.76 -0.54 -12.09
N VAL A 277 2.14 -0.74 -13.35
CA VAL A 277 2.65 0.33 -14.22
C VAL A 277 1.55 1.37 -14.49
N VAL A 278 0.35 0.94 -14.87
CA VAL A 278 -0.79 1.85 -15.12
C VAL A 278 -1.15 2.63 -13.86
N ALA A 279 -1.21 1.96 -12.70
CA ALA A 279 -1.44 2.60 -11.41
C ALA A 279 -0.36 3.65 -11.07
N GLY A 280 0.91 3.32 -11.29
CA GLY A 280 2.02 4.25 -11.09
C GLY A 280 1.95 5.48 -12.00
N LEU A 281 1.64 5.28 -13.28
CA LEU A 281 1.49 6.37 -14.24
C LEU A 281 0.30 7.28 -13.92
N SER A 282 -0.78 6.75 -13.33
CA SER A 282 -1.96 7.54 -12.97
C SER A 282 -1.66 8.67 -11.98
N PHE A 283 -0.64 8.52 -11.13
CA PHE A 283 -0.23 9.57 -10.19
C PHE A 283 0.23 10.86 -10.88
N LEU A 284 0.74 10.79 -12.12
CA LEU A 284 1.18 11.97 -12.87
C LEU A 284 0.02 12.92 -13.21
N GLY A 285 -1.19 12.40 -13.33
CA GLY A 285 -2.40 13.19 -13.63
C GLY A 285 -3.02 13.90 -12.44
N VAL A 286 -2.65 13.53 -11.20
CA VAL A 286 -3.31 14.00 -9.98
C VAL A 286 -3.14 15.50 -9.77
N GLY A 287 -1.90 16.00 -9.86
CA GLY A 287 -1.59 17.41 -9.60
C GLY A 287 -2.36 18.37 -10.51
N PRO A 288 -2.26 18.22 -11.84
CA PRO A 288 -3.02 19.05 -12.79
C PRO A 288 -4.54 18.98 -12.57
N LEU A 289 -5.09 17.80 -12.27
CA LEU A 289 -6.52 17.65 -12.05
C LEU A 289 -6.96 18.32 -10.75
N ALA A 290 -6.25 18.08 -9.64
CA ALA A 290 -6.54 18.68 -8.33
C ALA A 290 -6.43 20.21 -8.35
N THR A 291 -5.53 20.78 -9.17
CA THR A 291 -5.45 22.24 -9.32
C THR A 291 -6.62 22.82 -10.10
N ARG A 292 -7.27 22.05 -10.99
CA ARG A 292 -8.40 22.50 -11.82
C ARG A 292 -9.73 22.41 -11.10
N ILE A 293 -10.03 21.29 -10.48
CA ILE A 293 -11.36 20.97 -9.91
C ILE A 293 -11.37 20.88 -8.38
N GLY A 294 -10.22 20.97 -7.72
CA GLY A 294 -10.06 20.85 -6.26
C GLY A 294 -9.84 19.42 -5.79
N LEU A 295 -9.35 19.26 -4.55
CA LEU A 295 -8.94 17.95 -3.98
C LEU A 295 -10.13 17.00 -3.83
N LEU A 296 -11.22 17.44 -3.21
CA LEU A 296 -12.41 16.61 -2.96
C LEU A 296 -13.07 16.16 -4.26
N ASN A 297 -13.23 17.10 -5.21
CA ASN A 297 -13.82 16.76 -6.51
C ASN A 297 -12.93 15.79 -7.30
N THR A 298 -11.61 15.94 -7.22
CA THR A 298 -10.67 15.01 -7.86
C THR A 298 -10.81 13.60 -7.28
N MET A 299 -10.87 13.47 -5.93
CA MET A 299 -11.10 12.18 -5.28
C MET A 299 -12.35 11.50 -5.86
N VAL A 300 -13.49 12.17 -5.82
CA VAL A 300 -14.77 11.57 -6.23
C VAL A 300 -14.83 11.33 -7.75
N ALA A 301 -14.39 12.30 -8.56
CA ALA A 301 -14.45 12.21 -10.02
C ALA A 301 -13.57 11.11 -10.61
N THR A 302 -12.46 10.75 -9.96
CA THR A 302 -11.58 9.66 -10.39
C THR A 302 -11.99 8.32 -9.78
N HIS A 303 -12.48 8.32 -8.55
CA HIS A 303 -12.80 7.11 -7.82
C HIS A 303 -14.15 6.50 -8.23
N LEU A 304 -15.18 7.32 -8.44
CA LEU A 304 -16.53 6.84 -8.81
C LEU A 304 -16.54 6.03 -10.13
N PRO A 305 -15.98 6.51 -11.25
CA PRO A 305 -15.90 5.72 -12.48
C PRO A 305 -15.09 4.42 -12.30
N SER A 306 -13.99 4.48 -11.53
CA SER A 306 -13.19 3.32 -11.18
C SER A 306 -13.99 2.24 -10.46
N ASN A 307 -14.90 2.64 -9.55
CA ASN A 307 -15.72 1.71 -8.78
C ASN A 307 -16.85 1.10 -9.63
N VAL A 308 -17.39 1.84 -10.58
CA VAL A 308 -18.30 1.28 -11.60
C VAL A 308 -17.58 0.24 -12.45
N LEU A 309 -16.37 0.56 -12.95
CA LEU A 309 -15.55 -0.40 -13.70
C LEU A 309 -15.24 -1.65 -12.86
N LEU A 310 -14.96 -1.50 -11.56
CA LEU A 310 -14.75 -2.64 -10.67
C LEU A 310 -15.95 -3.60 -10.66
N MET A 311 -17.18 -3.08 -10.61
CA MET A 311 -18.40 -3.89 -10.64
C MET A 311 -18.66 -4.53 -12.00
N LEU A 312 -18.13 -3.96 -13.08
CA LEU A 312 -18.24 -4.51 -14.43
C LEU A 312 -17.25 -5.67 -14.68
N VAL A 313 -16.13 -5.72 -13.96
CA VAL A 313 -15.11 -6.79 -14.12
C VAL A 313 -15.73 -8.19 -14.05
N PRO A 314 -16.51 -8.58 -13.01
CA PRO A 314 -17.07 -9.94 -12.91
C PRO A 314 -18.18 -10.22 -13.93
N LEU A 315 -18.74 -9.21 -14.57
CA LEU A 315 -19.77 -9.33 -15.63
C LEU A 315 -19.17 -9.54 -17.01
N ALA A 316 -17.87 -9.41 -17.16
CA ALA A 316 -17.22 -9.57 -18.46
C ALA A 316 -17.44 -11.00 -19.01
N PRO A 317 -17.83 -11.16 -20.28
CA PRO A 317 -18.05 -12.47 -20.90
C PRO A 317 -16.75 -13.18 -21.28
N ALA A 318 -15.61 -12.46 -21.30
CA ALA A 318 -14.31 -13.00 -21.69
C ALA A 318 -13.18 -12.43 -20.82
N ALA A 319 -12.12 -13.22 -20.61
CA ALA A 319 -10.97 -12.86 -19.78
C ALA A 319 -10.31 -11.55 -20.24
N TRP A 320 -10.09 -11.37 -21.55
CA TRP A 320 -9.47 -10.17 -22.08
C TRP A 320 -10.25 -8.89 -21.75
N LEU A 321 -11.59 -8.95 -21.75
CA LEU A 321 -12.43 -7.80 -21.41
C LEU A 321 -12.37 -7.50 -19.90
N ALA A 322 -12.36 -8.54 -19.05
CA ALA A 322 -12.18 -8.35 -17.61
C ALA A 322 -10.82 -7.72 -17.30
N VAL A 323 -9.75 -8.17 -17.97
CA VAL A 323 -8.41 -7.58 -17.85
C VAL A 323 -8.42 -6.13 -18.31
N ALA A 324 -9.02 -5.83 -19.46
CA ALA A 324 -9.12 -4.47 -19.97
C ALA A 324 -9.86 -3.54 -19.01
N LEU A 325 -11.02 -3.97 -18.47
CA LEU A 325 -11.80 -3.24 -17.45
C LEU A 325 -10.98 -3.02 -16.16
N TYR A 326 -10.24 -4.05 -15.72
CA TYR A 326 -9.40 -3.98 -14.54
C TYR A 326 -8.24 -3.00 -14.72
N LEU A 327 -7.56 -3.01 -15.86
CA LEU A 327 -6.48 -2.06 -16.18
C LEU A 327 -7.02 -0.63 -16.33
N LEU A 328 -8.16 -0.46 -17.04
CA LEU A 328 -8.81 0.83 -17.19
C LEU A 328 -9.23 1.41 -15.82
N ARG A 329 -9.77 0.59 -14.93
CA ARG A 329 -10.06 0.98 -13.56
C ARG A 329 -8.82 1.54 -12.87
N LEU A 330 -7.67 0.89 -13.00
CA LEU A 330 -6.44 1.29 -12.30
C LEU A 330 -5.85 2.60 -12.81
N SER A 331 -6.18 3.03 -14.02
CA SER A 331 -5.76 4.34 -14.55
C SER A 331 -6.32 5.53 -13.76
N THR A 332 -7.40 5.32 -13.01
CA THR A 332 -8.06 6.37 -12.22
C THR A 332 -8.13 6.06 -10.73
N SER A 333 -8.18 4.78 -10.33
CA SER A 333 -8.43 4.37 -8.94
C SER A 333 -7.35 4.79 -7.95
N GLN A 334 -6.11 5.00 -8.40
CA GLN A 334 -5.01 5.37 -7.51
C GLN A 334 -4.86 6.89 -7.34
N MET A 335 -5.57 7.66 -8.15
CA MET A 335 -5.50 9.12 -8.11
C MET A 335 -6.13 9.71 -6.84
N ASP A 336 -7.03 8.97 -6.16
CA ASP A 336 -7.62 9.38 -4.89
C ASP A 336 -6.62 9.38 -3.73
N VAL A 337 -5.59 8.54 -3.76
CA VAL A 337 -4.66 8.35 -2.62
C VAL A 337 -3.92 9.63 -2.23
N PRO A 338 -3.21 10.32 -3.14
CA PRO A 338 -2.54 11.58 -2.79
C PRO A 338 -3.52 12.72 -2.51
N THR A 339 -4.65 12.78 -3.22
CA THR A 339 -5.68 13.83 -2.97
C THR A 339 -6.32 13.64 -1.60
N ARG A 340 -6.63 12.43 -1.20
CA ARG A 340 -7.16 12.09 0.13
C ARG A 340 -6.19 12.48 1.25
N LYS A 341 -4.90 12.13 1.10
CA LYS A 341 -3.86 12.53 2.06
C LYS A 341 -3.78 14.04 2.19
N SER A 342 -3.73 14.76 1.06
CA SER A 342 -3.67 16.22 1.04
C SER A 342 -4.93 16.85 1.66
N TYR A 343 -6.11 16.35 1.28
CA TYR A 343 -7.38 16.85 1.80
C TYR A 343 -7.50 16.69 3.32
N SER A 344 -7.19 15.49 3.84
CA SER A 344 -7.27 15.22 5.28
C SER A 344 -6.35 16.12 6.10
N MET A 345 -5.18 16.50 5.56
CA MET A 345 -4.26 17.44 6.23
C MET A 345 -4.70 18.91 6.11
N ALA A 346 -5.45 19.25 5.06
CA ALA A 346 -5.88 20.61 4.81
C ALA A 346 -7.13 21.03 5.63
N VAL A 347 -7.97 20.05 6.03
CA VAL A 347 -9.24 20.31 6.75
C VAL A 347 -9.12 20.19 8.28
N VAL A 348 -7.90 20.03 8.81
CA VAL A 348 -7.61 19.98 10.25
C VAL A 348 -6.56 21.01 10.62
N ASP A 349 -6.53 21.41 11.89
CA ASP A 349 -5.54 22.36 12.41
C ASP A 349 -4.11 21.82 12.26
N ALA A 350 -3.14 22.72 12.05
CA ALA A 350 -1.76 22.36 11.74
C ALA A 350 -1.08 21.47 12.81
N ASP A 351 -1.40 21.72 14.07
CA ASP A 351 -0.89 20.96 15.23
C ASP A 351 -1.54 19.57 15.38
N GLU A 352 -2.71 19.34 14.75
CA GLU A 352 -3.45 18.07 14.79
C GLU A 352 -3.17 17.16 13.60
N ARG A 353 -2.44 17.61 12.56
CA ARG A 353 -2.20 16.88 11.30
C ARG A 353 -1.57 15.51 11.52
N THR A 354 -0.55 15.43 12.36
CA THR A 354 0.16 14.16 12.63
C THR A 354 -0.77 13.16 13.33
N ALA A 355 -1.54 13.61 14.31
CA ALA A 355 -2.51 12.79 15.03
C ALA A 355 -3.62 12.31 14.09
N THR A 356 -4.14 13.21 13.23
CA THR A 356 -5.15 12.88 12.21
C THR A 356 -4.66 11.81 11.24
N ALA A 357 -3.43 11.95 10.73
CA ALA A 357 -2.84 10.95 9.85
C ALA A 357 -2.74 9.58 10.53
N GLY A 358 -2.29 9.55 11.78
CA GLY A 358 -2.18 8.31 12.56
C GLY A 358 -3.52 7.64 12.78
N ILE A 359 -4.53 8.38 13.25
CA ILE A 359 -5.86 7.83 13.57
C ILE A 359 -6.57 7.34 12.30
N THR A 360 -6.60 8.15 11.24
CA THR A 360 -7.26 7.77 9.99
C THR A 360 -6.57 6.58 9.33
N ASN A 361 -5.24 6.50 9.39
CA ASN A 361 -4.48 5.38 8.84
C ASN A 361 -4.73 4.08 9.64
N THR A 362 -4.76 4.18 10.98
CA THR A 362 -5.09 3.05 11.87
C THR A 362 -6.51 2.54 11.59
N ALA A 363 -7.50 3.43 11.48
CA ALA A 363 -8.87 3.06 11.16
C ALA A 363 -8.97 2.33 9.79
N ARG A 364 -8.26 2.82 8.78
CA ARG A 364 -8.16 2.17 7.46
C ARG A 364 -7.57 0.77 7.55
N THR A 365 -6.45 0.62 8.25
CA THR A 365 -5.73 -0.64 8.34
C THR A 365 -6.55 -1.69 9.10
N ILE A 366 -7.20 -1.31 10.20
CA ILE A 366 -8.09 -2.20 10.94
C ILE A 366 -9.27 -2.61 10.05
N ALA A 367 -9.93 -1.66 9.38
CA ALA A 367 -11.08 -1.96 8.54
C ALA A 367 -10.73 -2.89 7.37
N SER A 368 -9.59 -2.69 6.71
CA SER A 368 -9.15 -3.54 5.60
C SER A 368 -8.75 -4.95 6.02
N ALA A 369 -8.32 -5.13 7.28
CA ALA A 369 -7.82 -6.42 7.76
C ALA A 369 -8.87 -7.53 7.75
N PHE A 370 -10.14 -7.21 8.00
CA PHE A 370 -11.21 -8.21 8.08
C PHE A 370 -11.83 -8.58 6.74
N SER A 371 -11.51 -7.88 5.67
CA SER A 371 -12.21 -8.03 4.39
C SER A 371 -11.83 -9.30 3.61
N PRO A 372 -10.56 -9.76 3.55
CA PRO A 372 -10.18 -10.88 2.71
C PRO A 372 -10.89 -12.19 3.07
N VAL A 373 -11.18 -12.43 4.36
CA VAL A 373 -11.91 -13.64 4.77
C VAL A 373 -13.31 -13.70 4.18
N LEU A 374 -13.99 -12.55 4.03
CA LEU A 374 -15.31 -12.48 3.41
C LEU A 374 -15.25 -12.81 1.93
N SER A 375 -14.21 -12.33 1.23
CA SER A 375 -14.01 -12.66 -0.18
C SER A 375 -13.60 -14.12 -0.37
N GLY A 376 -12.74 -14.64 0.51
CA GLY A 376 -12.37 -16.06 0.52
C GLY A 376 -13.59 -16.95 0.75
N PHE A 377 -14.46 -16.60 1.70
CA PHE A 377 -15.74 -17.31 1.91
C PHE A 377 -16.62 -17.26 0.65
N ALA A 378 -16.79 -16.09 0.04
CA ALA A 378 -17.58 -15.94 -1.19
C ALA A 378 -17.03 -16.82 -2.33
N PHE A 379 -15.72 -16.90 -2.49
CA PHE A 379 -15.08 -17.76 -3.48
C PHE A 379 -15.28 -19.25 -3.17
N GLY A 380 -15.22 -19.64 -1.90
CA GLY A 380 -15.47 -21.01 -1.45
C GLY A 380 -16.89 -21.50 -1.75
N VAL A 381 -17.90 -20.62 -1.80
CA VAL A 381 -19.27 -20.93 -2.17
C VAL A 381 -19.61 -20.59 -3.64
N ALA A 382 -18.59 -20.45 -4.48
CA ALA A 382 -18.68 -20.12 -5.91
C ALA A 382 -19.36 -18.76 -6.22
N ALA A 383 -19.48 -17.87 -5.25
CA ALA A 383 -20.05 -16.53 -5.42
C ALA A 383 -18.99 -15.52 -5.89
N LEU A 384 -18.28 -15.85 -7.00
CA LEU A 384 -17.06 -15.18 -7.45
C LEU A 384 -17.21 -13.67 -7.71
N GLY A 385 -18.39 -13.21 -8.13
CA GLY A 385 -18.66 -11.79 -8.40
C GLY A 385 -18.95 -10.95 -7.15
N VAL A 386 -19.40 -11.57 -6.05
CA VAL A 386 -19.90 -10.87 -4.86
C VAL A 386 -18.89 -9.89 -4.26
N PRO A 387 -17.59 -10.24 -4.06
CA PRO A 387 -16.63 -9.30 -3.52
C PRO A 387 -16.47 -8.02 -4.35
N PHE A 388 -16.54 -8.13 -5.68
CA PHE A 388 -16.43 -6.98 -6.58
C PHE A 388 -17.64 -6.05 -6.49
N PHE A 389 -18.87 -6.62 -6.43
CA PHE A 389 -20.10 -5.84 -6.28
C PHE A 389 -20.17 -5.17 -4.92
N VAL A 390 -19.84 -5.89 -3.84
CA VAL A 390 -19.82 -5.31 -2.50
C VAL A 390 -18.74 -4.23 -2.40
N ALA A 391 -17.54 -4.49 -2.88
CA ALA A 391 -16.46 -3.50 -2.88
C ALA A 391 -16.84 -2.25 -3.68
N GLY A 392 -17.33 -2.41 -4.90
CA GLY A 392 -17.76 -1.29 -5.74
C GLY A 392 -18.92 -0.51 -5.12
N GLY A 393 -19.95 -1.19 -4.60
CA GLY A 393 -21.09 -0.55 -3.95
C GLY A 393 -20.71 0.24 -2.70
N VAL A 394 -19.89 -0.34 -1.81
CA VAL A 394 -19.39 0.35 -0.60
C VAL A 394 -18.52 1.55 -0.96
N LYS A 395 -17.68 1.44 -2.00
CA LYS A 395 -16.85 2.56 -2.48
C LYS A 395 -17.68 3.67 -3.10
N ILE A 396 -18.72 3.35 -3.88
CA ILE A 396 -19.65 4.34 -4.43
C ILE A 396 -20.41 5.03 -3.29
N ALA A 397 -20.87 4.29 -2.27
CA ALA A 397 -21.49 4.87 -1.10
C ALA A 397 -20.51 5.79 -0.34
N TYR A 398 -19.26 5.38 -0.19
CA TYR A 398 -18.19 6.22 0.37
C TYR A 398 -18.02 7.52 -0.42
N ASP A 399 -17.93 7.45 -1.76
CA ASP A 399 -17.77 8.61 -2.62
C ASP A 399 -18.94 9.60 -2.44
N GLY A 400 -20.17 9.11 -2.40
CA GLY A 400 -21.37 9.91 -2.13
C GLY A 400 -21.36 10.54 -0.74
N LEU A 401 -21.02 9.77 0.29
CA LEU A 401 -20.99 10.23 1.69
C LEU A 401 -19.89 11.25 1.95
N ILE A 402 -18.67 11.02 1.44
CA ILE A 402 -17.58 11.98 1.62
C ILE A 402 -17.89 13.30 0.91
N TYR A 403 -18.44 13.23 -0.30
CA TYR A 403 -18.87 14.42 -1.03
C TYR A 403 -19.98 15.18 -0.30
N ALA A 404 -21.05 14.49 0.12
CA ALA A 404 -22.16 15.12 0.83
C ALA A 404 -21.71 15.78 2.15
N THR A 405 -20.80 15.11 2.88
CA THR A 405 -20.30 15.57 4.18
C THR A 405 -19.38 16.77 4.06
N PHE A 406 -18.49 16.77 3.05
CA PHE A 406 -17.36 17.69 2.99
C PHE A 406 -17.41 18.69 1.84
N ARG A 407 -18.40 18.68 0.93
CA ARG A 407 -18.49 19.60 -0.22
C ARG A 407 -18.49 21.10 0.15
N LYS A 408 -18.87 21.42 1.40
CA LYS A 408 -18.86 22.78 1.92
C LYS A 408 -17.56 23.15 2.65
N VAL A 409 -16.71 22.17 2.94
CA VAL A 409 -15.43 22.36 3.64
C VAL A 409 -14.34 22.47 2.59
N ARG A 410 -13.90 23.69 2.30
CA ARG A 410 -12.82 23.93 1.34
C ARG A 410 -11.49 24.05 2.04
N PRO A 411 -10.42 23.44 1.51
CA PRO A 411 -9.07 23.71 1.95
C PRO A 411 -8.72 25.20 1.83
N PRO A 412 -7.96 25.79 2.77
CA PRO A 412 -7.58 27.21 2.73
C PRO A 412 -6.93 27.65 1.40
N GLU A 413 -6.16 26.77 0.80
CA GLU A 413 -5.49 27.00 -0.49
C GLU A 413 -6.48 27.11 -1.66
N GLU A 414 -7.60 26.40 -1.61
CA GLU A 414 -8.66 26.46 -2.61
C GLU A 414 -9.49 27.74 -2.45
N GLU A 415 -9.74 28.16 -1.20
CA GLU A 415 -10.42 29.42 -0.92
C GLU A 415 -9.63 30.63 -1.45
N LEU A 416 -8.32 30.67 -1.21
CA LEU A 416 -7.43 31.71 -1.72
C LEU A 416 -7.44 31.77 -3.27
N ARG A 417 -7.47 30.62 -3.93
CA ARG A 417 -7.55 30.55 -5.41
C ARG A 417 -8.89 31.06 -5.93
N VAL A 418 -9.99 30.72 -5.27
CA VAL A 418 -11.32 31.22 -5.66
C VAL A 418 -11.37 32.74 -5.49
N GLN A 419 -10.91 33.27 -4.37
CA GLN A 419 -10.84 34.70 -4.11
C GLN A 419 -9.99 35.44 -5.17
N SER A 420 -8.80 34.93 -5.49
CA SER A 420 -7.92 35.52 -6.49
C SER A 420 -8.53 35.51 -7.90
N ARG A 421 -9.31 34.49 -8.27
CA ARG A 421 -10.05 34.42 -9.54
C ARG A 421 -11.18 35.48 -9.58
N LEU A 422 -11.94 35.58 -8.50
CA LEU A 422 -13.02 36.57 -8.39
C LEU A 422 -12.49 38.03 -8.47
N THR A 423 -11.36 38.27 -7.79
CA THR A 423 -10.70 39.59 -7.84
C THR A 423 -10.21 39.92 -9.26
N ARG A 424 -9.60 38.97 -9.97
CA ARG A 424 -9.20 39.17 -11.38
C ARG A 424 -10.39 39.37 -12.32
N GLN A 425 -11.49 38.66 -12.12
CA GLN A 425 -12.71 38.82 -12.92
C GLN A 425 -13.39 40.20 -12.64
N ALA A 426 -13.36 40.63 -11.38
CA ALA A 426 -13.87 41.97 -11.02
C ALA A 426 -13.02 43.11 -11.63
N ALA A 427 -11.69 42.94 -11.64
CA ALA A 427 -10.75 43.87 -12.24
C ALA A 427 -10.77 43.91 -13.79
N ALA A 428 -11.29 42.83 -14.41
CA ALA A 428 -11.41 42.71 -15.88
C ALA A 428 -12.79 43.10 -16.42
N ARG A 429 -13.73 43.53 -15.58
CA ARG A 429 -15.01 44.11 -16.01
C ARG A 429 -14.80 45.61 -16.27
N PRO A 430 -15.08 46.10 -17.49
CA PRO A 430 -14.92 47.50 -17.86
C PRO A 430 -15.86 48.43 -17.08
#